data_085bcba3eabd5f4f9c425b708e487039
#
_entry.id   085bcba3eabd5f4f9c425b708e487039
#
_cell.length_a   1.000
_cell.length_b   1.000
_cell.length_c   1.000
_cell.angle_alpha   90.00
_cell.angle_beta   90.00
_cell.angle_gamma   90.00
#
_symmetry.space_group_name_H-M   'P 1'
#
loop_
_entity.id
_entity.type
_entity.pdbx_description
1 polymer ?
#
loop_
_entity_poly.entity_id
_entity_poly.type
_entity_poly.pdbx_seq_one_letter_code
_entity_poly.pdbx_strand_id
1 'polypeptide(L)'
;DRKNDRIKLIQSKYKNANCPFIYCNLVGGQDELIFDGFSMVFNSELELINMGNGFQEQILLTDLNTKVSIENISSNEQLFKALSLGINDYFIKTGHKKAVIGLSGGIDSALVACLAVDALGSDNVYLVSMPSRFSSDHSKSDAKKLASNLNTNFDTIDIDGLFGKYLDTLDKKFEGTENNVAEENIQSRIRGNILMAISNKFGCLVLSTGNKTELALGYCTLYGDMSGGLSAIGDLNKTEVYELSKWINQNKELIPKNIISKEPSAELAPNQVDPFDYELISPIVDKIVFGDSNELDQQFLSLKKKININEHKRRQAAPVLRVSKKAFGIGRRIPIVNHFHE
;
A
#
# COMPACT_ATOMS: atom_id res chain seq x y z
N ASP A 1 -17.74 -1.71 2.54
CA ASP A 1 -17.66 -2.33 3.88
C ASP A 1 -18.19 -3.77 3.81
N ARG A 2 -17.28 -4.74 3.64
CA ARG A 2 -17.62 -6.17 3.47
C ARG A 2 -18.42 -6.75 4.65
N LYS A 3 -18.21 -6.25 5.84
CA LYS A 3 -18.96 -6.66 7.04
C LYS A 3 -20.46 -6.34 6.88
N ASN A 4 -20.77 -5.10 6.53
CA ASN A 4 -22.16 -4.67 6.33
C ASN A 4 -22.81 -5.30 5.10
N ASP A 5 -22.05 -5.55 4.04
CA ASP A 5 -22.54 -6.26 2.85
C ASP A 5 -22.93 -7.71 3.19
N ARG A 6 -22.14 -8.39 4.05
CA ARG A 6 -22.46 -9.74 4.55
C ARG A 6 -23.74 -9.74 5.40
N ILE A 7 -23.88 -8.79 6.32
CA ILE A 7 -25.11 -8.67 7.13
C ILE A 7 -26.35 -8.54 6.22
N LYS A 8 -26.30 -7.59 5.29
CA LYS A 8 -27.41 -7.39 4.33
C LYS A 8 -27.69 -8.64 3.49
N LEU A 9 -26.64 -9.32 3.02
CA LEU A 9 -26.78 -10.54 2.24
C LEU A 9 -27.45 -11.66 3.02
N ILE A 10 -26.99 -11.90 4.27
CA ILE A 10 -27.57 -12.92 5.16
C ILE A 10 -29.06 -12.61 5.40
N GLN A 11 -29.37 -11.39 5.83
CA GLN A 11 -30.74 -10.97 6.09
C GLN A 11 -31.65 -11.08 4.86
N SER A 12 -31.15 -10.81 3.66
CA SER A 12 -31.94 -10.92 2.43
C SER A 12 -32.16 -12.37 1.96
N LYS A 13 -31.13 -13.22 2.07
CA LYS A 13 -31.15 -14.60 1.54
C LYS A 13 -31.90 -15.59 2.43
N TYR A 14 -31.81 -15.40 3.74
CA TYR A 14 -32.36 -16.35 4.70
C TYR A 14 -33.64 -15.88 5.39
N LYS A 15 -34.30 -14.85 4.84
CA LYS A 15 -35.52 -14.22 5.38
C LYS A 15 -36.64 -15.19 5.81
N ASN A 16 -36.74 -16.36 5.18
CA ASN A 16 -37.79 -17.35 5.43
C ASN A 16 -37.27 -18.60 6.18
N ALA A 17 -36.04 -18.58 6.70
CA ALA A 17 -35.45 -19.78 7.31
C ALA A 17 -36.02 -20.11 8.68
N ASN A 18 -36.54 -19.10 9.41
CA ASN A 18 -37.10 -19.24 10.76
C ASN A 18 -36.22 -20.05 11.74
N CYS A 19 -34.91 -19.87 11.64
CA CYS A 19 -33.92 -20.51 12.50
C CYS A 19 -32.74 -19.57 12.74
N PRO A 20 -31.98 -19.72 13.83
CA PRO A 20 -30.75 -18.98 14.04
C PRO A 20 -29.74 -19.25 12.94
N PHE A 21 -28.98 -18.22 12.57
CA PHE A 21 -27.94 -18.32 11.56
C PHE A 21 -26.57 -17.97 12.13
N ILE A 22 -25.60 -18.88 12.02
CA ILE A 22 -24.23 -18.68 12.49
C ILE A 22 -23.31 -18.65 11.27
N TYR A 23 -22.59 -17.55 11.14
CA TYR A 23 -21.55 -17.35 10.12
C TYR A 23 -20.18 -17.36 10.78
N CYS A 24 -19.39 -18.40 10.53
CA CYS A 24 -18.00 -18.48 10.97
C CYS A 24 -17.09 -18.07 9.82
N ASN A 25 -16.30 -17.02 10.00
CA ASN A 25 -15.38 -16.51 9.01
C ASN A 25 -13.92 -16.79 9.39
N LEU A 26 -13.07 -16.91 8.37
CA LEU A 26 -11.62 -17.02 8.52
C LEU A 26 -11.02 -15.69 8.96
N VAL A 27 -9.91 -15.75 9.70
CA VAL A 27 -9.01 -14.62 9.99
C VAL A 27 -7.64 -14.94 9.41
N GLY A 28 -6.99 -13.96 8.77
CA GLY A 28 -5.62 -14.08 8.32
C GLY A 28 -5.38 -13.67 6.89
N GLY A 29 -4.11 -13.57 6.51
CA GLY A 29 -3.64 -13.29 5.14
C GLY A 29 -3.30 -14.56 4.38
N GLN A 30 -3.61 -14.60 3.08
CA GLN A 30 -3.18 -15.64 2.13
C GLN A 30 -2.83 -14.98 0.81
N ASP A 31 -1.55 -14.93 0.48
CA ASP A 31 -1.03 -14.14 -0.63
C ASP A 31 -1.52 -12.68 -0.56
N GLU A 32 -2.27 -12.22 -1.55
CA GLU A 32 -2.89 -10.89 -1.57
C GLU A 32 -4.21 -10.78 -0.79
N LEU A 33 -4.82 -11.90 -0.39
CA LEU A 33 -6.13 -11.91 0.25
C LEU A 33 -6.01 -11.74 1.77
N ILE A 34 -6.94 -10.97 2.33
CA ILE A 34 -7.08 -10.76 3.77
C ILE A 34 -8.48 -11.17 4.19
N PHE A 35 -8.57 -12.11 5.10
CA PHE A 35 -9.80 -12.58 5.72
C PHE A 35 -10.00 -11.84 7.04
N ASP A 36 -11.07 -11.10 7.13
CA ASP A 36 -11.30 -10.08 8.13
C ASP A 36 -11.99 -10.56 9.42
N GLY A 37 -12.33 -11.84 9.51
CA GLY A 37 -13.07 -12.37 10.67
C GLY A 37 -14.51 -11.85 10.70
N PHE A 38 -14.89 -11.15 11.78
CA PHE A 38 -16.26 -10.70 12.00
C PHE A 38 -17.26 -11.86 11.86
N SER A 39 -17.00 -12.99 12.52
CA SER A 39 -17.97 -14.08 12.64
C SER A 39 -19.24 -13.57 13.29
N MET A 40 -20.41 -14.02 12.83
CA MET A 40 -21.69 -13.41 13.17
C MET A 40 -22.69 -14.45 13.66
N VAL A 41 -23.51 -14.07 14.63
CA VAL A 41 -24.62 -14.87 15.13
C VAL A 41 -25.91 -14.07 15.01
N PHE A 42 -26.89 -14.63 14.31
CA PHE A 42 -28.23 -14.08 14.14
C PHE A 42 -29.27 -14.96 14.83
N ASN A 43 -30.28 -14.36 15.45
CA ASN A 43 -31.43 -15.06 15.97
C ASN A 43 -32.37 -15.57 14.87
N SER A 44 -33.50 -16.18 15.24
CA SER A 44 -34.48 -16.70 14.27
C SER A 44 -35.15 -15.63 13.43
N GLU A 45 -35.19 -14.41 13.93
CA GLU A 45 -35.71 -13.20 13.23
C GLU A 45 -34.66 -12.52 12.36
N LEU A 46 -33.45 -13.10 12.25
CA LEU A 46 -32.28 -12.55 11.54
C LEU A 46 -31.80 -11.20 12.09
N GLU A 47 -32.03 -10.95 13.35
CA GLU A 47 -31.34 -9.86 14.03
C GLU A 47 -29.91 -10.30 14.40
N LEU A 48 -28.94 -9.46 14.14
CA LEU A 48 -27.56 -9.69 14.57
C LEU A 48 -27.47 -9.55 16.10
N ILE A 49 -27.25 -10.67 16.80
CA ILE A 49 -27.21 -10.72 18.26
C ILE A 49 -25.81 -10.78 18.86
N ASN A 50 -24.83 -11.28 18.08
CA ASN A 50 -23.43 -11.25 18.48
C ASN A 50 -22.52 -11.22 17.24
N MET A 51 -21.32 -10.65 17.40
CA MET A 51 -20.30 -10.58 16.35
C MET A 51 -18.91 -10.65 16.96
N GLY A 52 -18.06 -11.46 16.36
CA GLY A 52 -16.66 -11.54 16.71
C GLY A 52 -15.87 -10.30 16.29
N ASN A 53 -14.71 -10.10 16.91
CA ASN A 53 -13.79 -9.03 16.54
C ASN A 53 -13.27 -9.23 15.11
N GLY A 54 -13.00 -8.12 14.42
CA GLY A 54 -12.30 -8.18 13.14
C GLY A 54 -10.79 -8.37 13.33
N PHE A 55 -10.18 -9.06 12.36
CA PHE A 55 -8.73 -9.23 12.24
C PHE A 55 -8.07 -9.95 13.43
N GLN A 56 -8.84 -10.71 14.19
CA GLN A 56 -8.38 -11.40 15.39
C GLN A 56 -9.10 -12.74 15.55
N GLU A 57 -8.33 -13.80 15.78
CA GLU A 57 -8.91 -15.11 16.12
C GLU A 57 -9.53 -15.07 17.51
N GLN A 58 -10.73 -15.64 17.62
CA GLN A 58 -11.40 -15.75 18.92
C GLN A 58 -12.41 -16.89 18.96
N ILE A 59 -12.74 -17.34 20.17
CA ILE A 59 -13.88 -18.21 20.45
C ILE A 59 -15.05 -17.32 20.88
N LEU A 60 -16.14 -17.34 20.10
CA LEU A 60 -17.33 -16.54 20.35
C LEU A 60 -18.41 -17.39 21.06
N LEU A 61 -18.57 -17.15 22.36
CA LEU A 61 -19.66 -17.78 23.14
C LEU A 61 -20.90 -16.89 23.04
N THR A 62 -22.02 -17.48 22.65
CA THR A 62 -23.27 -16.76 22.43
C THR A 62 -24.47 -17.51 22.99
N ASP A 63 -25.29 -16.83 23.78
CA ASP A 63 -26.65 -17.22 24.07
C ASP A 63 -27.57 -16.67 22.97
N LEU A 64 -28.33 -17.55 22.32
CA LEU A 64 -29.18 -17.19 21.17
C LEU A 64 -30.35 -16.27 21.57
N ASN A 65 -30.66 -16.16 22.86
CA ASN A 65 -31.72 -15.30 23.37
C ASN A 65 -31.22 -13.93 23.88
N THR A 66 -29.91 -13.73 23.90
CA THR A 66 -29.28 -12.51 24.45
C THR A 66 -28.54 -11.76 23.40
N LYS A 67 -28.90 -10.48 23.18
CA LYS A 67 -28.17 -9.57 22.30
C LYS A 67 -27.00 -8.93 23.02
N VAL A 68 -25.80 -9.07 22.48
CA VAL A 68 -24.58 -8.46 23.01
C VAL A 68 -24.35 -7.12 22.33
N SER A 69 -23.75 -6.17 23.06
CA SER A 69 -23.29 -4.90 22.44
C SER A 69 -22.18 -5.17 21.44
N ILE A 70 -22.37 -4.73 20.20
CA ILE A 70 -21.42 -4.90 19.11
C ILE A 70 -20.63 -3.61 18.94
N GLU A 71 -19.32 -3.70 19.13
CA GLU A 71 -18.43 -2.58 18.94
C GLU A 71 -18.20 -2.35 17.42
N ASN A 72 -18.37 -1.10 16.99
CA ASN A 72 -18.08 -0.70 15.63
C ASN A 72 -16.75 0.04 15.56
N ILE A 73 -15.79 -0.53 14.85
CA ILE A 73 -14.51 0.12 14.55
C ILE A 73 -14.61 0.95 13.26
N SER A 74 -13.87 2.05 13.19
CA SER A 74 -13.88 2.96 12.04
C SER A 74 -13.33 2.29 10.78
N SER A 75 -13.64 2.85 9.60
CA SER A 75 -13.12 2.34 8.33
C SER A 75 -11.60 2.41 8.27
N ASN A 76 -10.99 3.46 8.79
CA ASN A 76 -9.54 3.61 8.84
C ASN A 76 -8.90 2.59 9.79
N GLU A 77 -9.53 2.32 10.92
CA GLU A 77 -9.07 1.27 11.84
C GLU A 77 -9.15 -0.12 11.20
N GLN A 78 -10.26 -0.43 10.51
CA GLN A 78 -10.39 -1.67 9.77
C GLN A 78 -9.31 -1.80 8.70
N LEU A 79 -9.05 -0.73 7.95
CA LEU A 79 -8.03 -0.70 6.90
C LEU A 79 -6.63 -0.90 7.48
N PHE A 80 -6.29 -0.20 8.56
CA PHE A 80 -5.01 -0.33 9.24
C PHE A 80 -4.79 -1.76 9.76
N LYS A 81 -5.77 -2.32 10.48
CA LYS A 81 -5.72 -3.70 10.99
C LYS A 81 -5.62 -4.74 9.87
N ALA A 82 -6.34 -4.53 8.77
CA ALA A 82 -6.26 -5.41 7.60
C ALA A 82 -4.85 -5.47 7.01
N LEU A 83 -4.24 -4.31 6.77
CA LEU A 83 -2.90 -4.22 6.19
C LEU A 83 -1.84 -4.77 7.15
N SER A 84 -1.94 -4.46 8.43
CA SER A 84 -1.04 -4.97 9.46
C SER A 84 -1.12 -6.50 9.56
N LEU A 85 -2.32 -7.07 9.61
CA LEU A 85 -2.54 -8.52 9.58
C LEU A 85 -1.97 -9.16 8.29
N GLY A 86 -2.22 -8.53 7.13
CA GLY A 86 -1.71 -9.02 5.85
C GLY A 86 -0.18 -9.06 5.81
N ILE A 87 0.50 -8.02 6.30
CA ILE A 87 1.96 -7.99 6.42
C ILE A 87 2.44 -9.08 7.37
N ASN A 88 1.89 -9.14 8.59
CA ASN A 88 2.30 -10.11 9.60
C ASN A 88 2.20 -11.56 9.08
N ASP A 89 1.06 -11.92 8.51
CA ASP A 89 0.82 -13.26 7.99
C ASP A 89 1.69 -13.59 6.79
N TYR A 90 1.93 -12.62 5.90
CA TYR A 90 2.84 -12.81 4.77
C TYR A 90 4.25 -13.15 5.26
N PHE A 91 4.75 -12.43 6.26
CA PHE A 91 6.07 -12.69 6.85
C PHE A 91 6.15 -14.05 7.54
N ILE A 92 5.18 -14.37 8.40
CA ILE A 92 5.14 -15.65 9.11
C ILE A 92 5.09 -16.82 8.12
N LYS A 93 4.20 -16.76 7.13
CA LYS A 93 3.95 -17.85 6.18
C LYS A 93 5.06 -18.04 5.15
N THR A 94 5.81 -16.98 4.85
CA THR A 94 7.00 -17.06 3.96
C THR A 94 8.30 -17.28 4.72
N GLY A 95 8.25 -17.36 6.06
CA GLY A 95 9.43 -17.61 6.91
C GLY A 95 10.33 -16.40 7.13
N HIS A 96 9.91 -15.20 6.73
CA HIS A 96 10.65 -13.96 6.97
C HIS A 96 10.34 -13.41 8.36
N LYS A 97 11.33 -12.76 8.97
CA LYS A 97 11.20 -12.14 10.30
C LYS A 97 11.40 -10.64 10.28
N LYS A 98 12.16 -10.13 9.33
CA LYS A 98 12.59 -8.73 9.29
C LYS A 98 12.23 -8.07 7.97
N ALA A 99 11.74 -6.84 8.04
CA ALA A 99 11.50 -5.98 6.90
C ALA A 99 12.63 -4.97 6.72
N VAL A 100 12.93 -4.61 5.47
CA VAL A 100 13.72 -3.42 5.13
C VAL A 100 12.89 -2.52 4.22
N ILE A 101 12.90 -1.21 4.51
CA ILE A 101 12.08 -0.20 3.81
C ILE A 101 12.94 1.00 3.47
N GLY A 102 12.87 1.43 2.22
CA GLY A 102 13.42 2.72 1.79
C GLY A 102 12.56 3.86 2.32
N LEU A 103 13.13 4.66 3.24
CA LEU A 103 12.42 5.79 3.85
C LEU A 103 12.82 7.09 3.17
N SER A 104 11.97 7.58 2.25
CA SER A 104 12.24 8.77 1.44
C SER A 104 11.94 10.09 2.16
N GLY A 105 11.21 10.05 3.27
CA GLY A 105 10.59 11.23 3.88
C GLY A 105 9.28 11.64 3.18
N GLY A 106 8.75 10.82 2.29
CA GLY A 106 7.42 10.93 1.69
C GLY A 106 6.36 10.13 2.45
N ILE A 107 5.09 10.46 2.23
CA ILE A 107 3.94 9.91 2.98
C ILE A 107 3.76 8.40 2.78
N ASP A 108 4.01 7.88 1.57
CA ASP A 108 3.83 6.46 1.25
C ASP A 108 4.81 5.60 2.04
N SER A 109 6.09 5.95 2.01
CA SER A 109 7.12 5.24 2.79
C SER A 109 6.89 5.38 4.30
N ALA A 110 6.37 6.51 4.75
CA ALA A 110 6.01 6.73 6.15
C ALA A 110 4.86 5.82 6.59
N LEU A 111 3.81 5.71 5.79
CA LEU A 111 2.69 4.82 6.08
C LEU A 111 3.13 3.35 6.12
N VAL A 112 3.93 2.91 5.11
CA VAL A 112 4.45 1.53 5.09
C VAL A 112 5.32 1.23 6.31
N ALA A 113 6.14 2.19 6.76
CA ALA A 113 6.93 2.04 7.97
C ALA A 113 6.05 1.87 9.24
N CYS A 114 4.98 2.67 9.38
CA CYS A 114 4.04 2.54 10.50
C CYS A 114 3.33 1.17 10.49
N LEU A 115 2.84 0.73 9.34
CA LEU A 115 2.19 -0.57 9.17
C LEU A 115 3.13 -1.73 9.47
N ALA A 116 4.38 -1.65 9.00
CA ALA A 116 5.38 -2.68 9.24
C ALA A 116 5.76 -2.78 10.73
N VAL A 117 5.87 -1.64 11.42
CA VAL A 117 6.16 -1.63 12.87
C VAL A 117 5.00 -2.22 13.68
N ASP A 118 3.77 -1.90 13.33
CA ASP A 118 2.59 -2.49 13.98
C ASP A 118 2.53 -4.01 13.75
N ALA A 119 2.82 -4.46 12.53
CA ALA A 119 2.76 -5.86 12.15
C ALA A 119 3.89 -6.72 12.73
N LEU A 120 5.12 -6.21 12.77
CA LEU A 120 6.33 -6.99 13.03
C LEU A 120 7.06 -6.60 14.32
N GLY A 121 6.70 -5.47 14.92
CA GLY A 121 7.46 -4.85 16.01
C GLY A 121 8.68 -4.04 15.50
N SER A 122 9.03 -2.99 16.24
CA SER A 122 10.09 -2.03 15.86
C SER A 122 11.47 -2.67 15.64
N ASP A 123 11.83 -3.68 16.42
CA ASP A 123 13.11 -4.39 16.33
C ASP A 123 13.29 -5.18 15.03
N ASN A 124 12.17 -5.49 14.36
CA ASN A 124 12.14 -6.26 13.12
C ASN A 124 11.99 -5.39 11.86
N VAL A 125 11.98 -4.07 12.02
CA VAL A 125 11.88 -3.12 10.89
C VAL A 125 13.16 -2.31 10.79
N TYR A 126 13.77 -2.34 9.61
CA TYR A 126 14.97 -1.59 9.29
C TYR A 126 14.66 -0.53 8.23
N LEU A 127 14.81 0.73 8.59
CA LEU A 127 14.52 1.87 7.74
C LEU A 127 15.82 2.44 7.16
N VAL A 128 15.86 2.67 5.86
CA VAL A 128 17.05 3.17 5.17
C VAL A 128 16.69 4.42 4.36
N SER A 129 17.24 5.56 4.74
CA SER A 129 17.19 6.76 3.92
C SER A 129 18.34 6.76 2.92
N MET A 130 18.04 7.04 1.65
CA MET A 130 19.02 7.01 0.56
C MET A 130 18.99 8.34 -0.22
N PRO A 131 19.48 9.44 0.40
CA PRO A 131 19.45 10.75 -0.24
C PRO A 131 20.40 10.85 -1.41
N SER A 132 20.05 11.74 -2.36
CA SER A 132 20.90 12.25 -3.43
C SER A 132 20.99 13.78 -3.31
N ARG A 133 21.70 14.43 -4.24
CA ARG A 133 21.79 15.89 -4.35
C ARG A 133 20.44 16.60 -4.52
N PHE A 134 19.42 15.88 -4.96
CA PHE A 134 18.05 16.40 -5.15
C PHE A 134 17.15 16.22 -3.92
N SER A 135 17.59 15.45 -2.94
CA SER A 135 16.82 15.20 -1.72
C SER A 135 16.84 16.42 -0.81
N SER A 136 15.68 16.96 -0.47
CA SER A 136 15.54 18.12 0.40
C SER A 136 16.00 17.81 1.84
N ASP A 137 16.46 18.83 2.55
CA ASP A 137 16.88 18.67 3.95
C ASP A 137 15.68 18.32 4.84
N HIS A 138 14.50 18.79 4.48
CA HIS A 138 13.25 18.42 5.18
C HIS A 138 12.99 16.92 5.06
N SER A 139 13.11 16.33 3.87
CA SER A 139 12.89 14.89 3.67
C SER A 139 13.88 14.04 4.50
N LYS A 140 15.15 14.44 4.58
CA LYS A 140 16.17 13.77 5.41
C LYS A 140 15.85 13.86 6.89
N SER A 141 15.48 15.06 7.39
CA SER A 141 15.16 15.29 8.79
C SER A 141 13.87 14.58 9.21
N ASP A 142 12.85 14.60 8.35
CA ASP A 142 11.55 13.99 8.61
C ASP A 142 11.65 12.45 8.61
N ALA A 143 12.43 11.86 7.71
CA ALA A 143 12.73 10.42 7.72
C ALA A 143 13.39 10.01 9.05
N LYS A 144 14.41 10.74 9.50
CA LYS A 144 15.07 10.48 10.78
C LYS A 144 14.11 10.63 11.97
N LYS A 145 13.28 11.68 11.96
CA LYS A 145 12.28 11.93 13.01
C LYS A 145 11.25 10.80 13.07
N LEU A 146 10.73 10.35 11.92
CA LEU A 146 9.81 9.22 11.86
C LEU A 146 10.44 7.94 12.42
N ALA A 147 11.66 7.59 12.01
CA ALA A 147 12.34 6.41 12.52
C ALA A 147 12.53 6.47 14.06
N SER A 148 12.85 7.66 14.59
CA SER A 148 12.92 7.88 16.05
C SER A 148 11.55 7.73 16.72
N ASN A 149 10.48 8.26 16.14
CA ASN A 149 9.11 8.14 16.67
C ASN A 149 8.64 6.68 16.72
N LEU A 150 9.05 5.89 15.73
CA LEU A 150 8.73 4.46 15.61
C LEU A 150 9.70 3.56 16.41
N ASN A 151 10.76 4.14 16.99
CA ASN A 151 11.79 3.40 17.73
C ASN A 151 12.41 2.25 16.90
N THR A 152 12.70 2.51 15.63
CA THR A 152 13.25 1.52 14.69
C THR A 152 14.73 1.71 14.43
N ASN A 153 15.41 0.67 13.95
CA ASN A 153 16.74 0.79 13.36
C ASN A 153 16.69 1.65 12.09
N PHE A 154 17.59 2.62 12.00
CA PHE A 154 17.64 3.58 10.91
C PHE A 154 19.06 3.88 10.46
N ASP A 155 19.29 3.82 9.14
CA ASP A 155 20.53 4.22 8.51
C ASP A 155 20.32 5.23 7.38
N THR A 156 21.37 5.97 7.09
CA THR A 156 21.43 6.87 5.93
C THR A 156 22.57 6.44 5.02
N ILE A 157 22.25 6.11 3.77
CA ILE A 157 23.20 5.71 2.74
C ILE A 157 23.10 6.73 1.59
N ASP A 158 24.06 7.64 1.51
CA ASP A 158 24.12 8.62 0.41
C ASP A 158 24.39 7.93 -0.91
N ILE A 159 23.57 8.20 -1.92
CA ILE A 159 23.67 7.59 -3.25
C ILE A 159 24.36 8.50 -4.28
N ASP A 160 24.70 9.73 -3.93
CA ASP A 160 25.15 10.74 -4.88
C ASP A 160 26.44 10.35 -5.60
N GLY A 161 27.38 9.76 -4.86
CA GLY A 161 28.62 9.25 -5.43
C GLY A 161 28.41 8.10 -6.44
N LEU A 162 27.48 7.17 -6.12
CA LEU A 162 27.09 6.10 -7.05
C LEU A 162 26.38 6.66 -8.27
N PHE A 163 25.46 7.60 -8.06
CA PHE A 163 24.73 8.25 -9.15
C PHE A 163 25.70 8.99 -10.09
N GLY A 164 26.62 9.78 -9.56
CA GLY A 164 27.68 10.43 -10.34
C GLY A 164 28.48 9.42 -11.16
N LYS A 165 28.85 8.27 -10.59
CA LYS A 165 29.60 7.24 -11.31
C LYS A 165 28.81 6.59 -12.45
N TYR A 166 27.49 6.43 -12.30
CA TYR A 166 26.63 6.00 -13.41
C TYR A 166 26.60 7.03 -14.54
N LEU A 167 26.46 8.32 -14.21
CA LEU A 167 26.50 9.40 -15.21
C LEU A 167 27.83 9.43 -15.97
N ASP A 168 28.96 9.39 -15.27
CA ASP A 168 30.29 9.31 -15.88
C ASP A 168 30.43 8.12 -16.83
N THR A 169 29.89 6.97 -16.43
CA THR A 169 29.97 5.73 -17.23
C THR A 169 29.15 5.81 -18.50
N LEU A 170 28.03 6.52 -18.48
CA LEU A 170 27.11 6.67 -19.60
C LEU A 170 27.34 7.94 -20.41
N ASP A 171 28.18 8.85 -19.97
CA ASP A 171 28.42 10.18 -20.55
C ASP A 171 28.62 10.12 -22.08
N LYS A 172 29.56 9.31 -22.52
CA LYS A 172 29.83 9.12 -23.96
C LYS A 172 28.62 8.56 -24.74
N LYS A 173 27.77 7.78 -24.07
CA LYS A 173 26.58 7.18 -24.70
C LYS A 173 25.41 8.16 -24.75
N PHE A 174 25.34 9.08 -23.82
CA PHE A 174 24.30 10.10 -23.71
C PHE A 174 24.73 11.46 -24.31
N GLU A 175 25.93 11.52 -24.91
CA GLU A 175 26.45 12.73 -25.55
C GLU A 175 25.42 13.31 -26.55
N GLY A 176 25.16 14.60 -26.43
CA GLY A 176 24.21 15.32 -27.29
C GLY A 176 22.73 15.11 -26.95
N THR A 177 22.41 14.42 -25.85
CA THR A 177 21.02 14.31 -25.34
C THR A 177 20.81 15.20 -24.11
N GLU A 178 19.56 15.61 -23.87
CA GLU A 178 19.17 16.32 -22.68
C GLU A 178 18.82 15.33 -21.55
N ASN A 179 19.00 15.74 -20.28
CA ASN A 179 18.57 14.96 -19.13
C ASN A 179 17.06 14.74 -19.17
N ASN A 180 16.63 13.53 -18.82
CA ASN A 180 15.23 13.14 -18.81
C ASN A 180 14.94 12.05 -17.75
N VAL A 181 13.87 11.31 -17.92
CA VAL A 181 13.47 10.22 -17.02
C VAL A 181 14.53 9.10 -16.89
N ALA A 182 15.54 9.04 -17.77
CA ALA A 182 16.60 8.04 -17.67
C ALA A 182 17.46 8.28 -16.44
N GLU A 183 17.90 9.51 -16.20
CA GLU A 183 18.72 9.91 -15.04
C GLU A 183 17.91 9.79 -13.74
N GLU A 184 16.63 10.17 -13.75
CA GLU A 184 15.73 9.96 -12.62
C GLU A 184 15.64 8.47 -12.24
N ASN A 185 15.40 7.62 -13.23
CA ASN A 185 15.26 6.19 -13.04
C ASN A 185 16.57 5.49 -12.60
N ILE A 186 17.75 6.03 -12.94
CA ILE A 186 19.02 5.53 -12.42
C ILE A 186 19.04 5.65 -10.90
N GLN A 187 18.64 6.79 -10.32
CA GLN A 187 18.60 6.96 -8.86
C GLN A 187 17.66 5.98 -8.19
N SER A 188 16.45 5.79 -8.75
CA SER A 188 15.48 4.82 -8.24
C SER A 188 16.05 3.39 -8.25
N ARG A 189 16.74 2.99 -9.34
CA ARG A 189 17.38 1.67 -9.44
C ARG A 189 18.55 1.48 -8.48
N ILE A 190 19.38 2.51 -8.27
CA ILE A 190 20.44 2.47 -7.26
C ILE A 190 19.83 2.18 -5.88
N ARG A 191 18.75 2.88 -5.50
CA ARG A 191 18.03 2.64 -4.25
C ARG A 191 17.48 1.22 -4.15
N GLY A 192 16.80 0.76 -5.20
CA GLY A 192 16.29 -0.61 -5.28
C GLY A 192 17.39 -1.66 -5.13
N ASN A 193 18.53 -1.47 -5.78
CA ASN A 193 19.66 -2.38 -5.69
C ASN A 193 20.28 -2.42 -4.28
N ILE A 194 20.41 -1.27 -3.62
CA ILE A 194 20.91 -1.18 -2.23
C ILE A 194 19.96 -1.93 -1.28
N LEU A 195 18.64 -1.69 -1.39
CA LEU A 195 17.66 -2.40 -0.56
C LEU A 195 17.71 -3.91 -0.77
N MET A 196 17.83 -4.37 -2.01
CA MET A 196 17.95 -5.80 -2.32
C MET A 196 19.27 -6.40 -1.81
N ALA A 197 20.36 -5.65 -1.84
CA ALA A 197 21.64 -6.09 -1.27
C ALA A 197 21.54 -6.25 0.26
N ILE A 198 20.90 -5.31 0.96
CA ILE A 198 20.63 -5.38 2.41
C ILE A 198 19.71 -6.59 2.69
N SER A 199 18.64 -6.75 1.91
CA SER A 199 17.72 -7.88 2.01
C SER A 199 18.46 -9.22 1.96
N ASN A 200 19.29 -9.42 0.96
CA ASN A 200 20.05 -10.65 0.79
C ASN A 200 21.08 -10.86 1.89
N LYS A 201 21.74 -9.80 2.34
CA LYS A 201 22.81 -9.88 3.34
C LYS A 201 22.29 -10.23 4.73
N PHE A 202 21.12 -9.69 5.10
CA PHE A 202 20.58 -9.79 6.45
C PHE A 202 19.30 -10.65 6.55
N GLY A 203 18.85 -11.26 5.45
CA GLY A 203 17.65 -12.10 5.43
C GLY A 203 16.37 -11.29 5.70
N CYS A 204 16.33 -10.03 5.27
CA CYS A 204 15.16 -9.17 5.37
C CYS A 204 14.30 -9.26 4.10
N LEU A 205 12.99 -9.02 4.20
CA LEU A 205 12.14 -8.81 3.03
C LEU A 205 12.01 -7.32 2.75
N VAL A 206 12.19 -6.90 1.49
CA VAL A 206 11.94 -5.52 1.09
C VAL A 206 10.45 -5.29 0.96
N LEU A 207 9.91 -4.27 1.64
CA LEU A 207 8.55 -3.77 1.41
C LEU A 207 8.59 -2.62 0.40
N SER A 208 7.87 -2.77 -0.71
CA SER A 208 7.66 -1.71 -1.69
C SER A 208 6.66 -0.69 -1.15
N THR A 209 6.90 0.58 -1.43
CA THR A 209 6.12 1.71 -0.91
C THR A 209 5.20 2.36 -1.94
N GLY A 210 5.13 1.82 -3.17
CA GLY A 210 4.25 2.33 -4.21
C GLY A 210 2.77 2.15 -3.89
N ASN A 211 1.96 3.17 -4.13
CA ASN A 211 0.51 3.14 -3.94
C ASN A 211 -0.23 2.78 -5.25
N LYS A 212 -1.55 2.56 -5.15
CA LYS A 212 -2.40 2.16 -6.28
C LYS A 212 -2.41 3.17 -7.42
N THR A 213 -2.44 4.46 -7.11
CA THR A 213 -2.48 5.52 -8.13
C THR A 213 -1.19 5.56 -8.95
N GLU A 214 -0.04 5.45 -8.29
CA GLU A 214 1.27 5.36 -8.95
C GLU A 214 1.39 4.11 -9.82
N LEU A 215 1.01 2.95 -9.29
CA LEU A 215 0.98 1.68 -10.04
C LEU A 215 0.04 1.75 -11.24
N ALA A 216 -1.14 2.38 -11.08
CA ALA A 216 -2.10 2.55 -12.16
C ALA A 216 -1.50 3.36 -13.31
N LEU A 217 -0.95 4.52 -13.00
CA LEU A 217 -0.43 5.47 -13.98
C LEU A 217 0.94 5.08 -14.53
N GLY A 218 1.58 4.06 -13.94
CA GLY A 218 2.95 3.68 -14.25
C GLY A 218 3.99 4.74 -13.81
N TYR A 219 3.62 5.58 -12.85
CA TYR A 219 4.53 6.53 -12.21
C TYR A 219 5.38 5.80 -11.17
N CYS A 220 6.17 4.88 -11.67
CA CYS A 220 7.03 3.97 -10.93
C CYS A 220 8.14 3.45 -11.85
N THR A 221 9.26 3.07 -11.26
CA THR A 221 10.46 2.62 -11.98
C THR A 221 10.63 1.12 -11.86
N LEU A 222 10.64 0.42 -13.02
CA LEU A 222 10.99 -1.01 -13.06
C LEU A 222 12.39 -1.23 -12.47
N TYR A 223 12.47 -2.19 -11.55
CA TYR A 223 13.71 -2.56 -10.83
C TYR A 223 14.26 -1.42 -9.94
N GLY A 224 13.46 -0.40 -9.67
CA GLY A 224 13.76 0.68 -8.76
C GLY A 224 12.82 0.65 -7.54
N ASP A 225 11.94 1.62 -7.42
CA ASP A 225 10.93 1.72 -6.36
C ASP A 225 9.88 0.59 -6.36
N MET A 226 9.75 -0.11 -7.48
CA MET A 226 8.93 -1.32 -7.60
C MET A 226 9.59 -2.57 -7.01
N SER A 227 10.87 -2.50 -6.61
CA SER A 227 11.57 -3.63 -6.01
C SER A 227 11.00 -3.97 -4.64
N GLY A 228 10.76 -5.25 -4.40
CA GLY A 228 10.26 -5.72 -3.10
C GLY A 228 9.65 -7.11 -3.18
N GLY A 229 9.40 -7.69 -2.03
CA GLY A 229 8.70 -8.98 -1.89
C GLY A 229 7.22 -8.84 -1.59
N LEU A 230 6.79 -7.64 -1.13
CA LEU A 230 5.38 -7.33 -0.85
C LEU A 230 5.14 -5.84 -1.06
N SER A 231 4.04 -5.50 -1.73
CA SER A 231 3.53 -4.14 -1.88
C SER A 231 2.37 -3.93 -0.90
N ALA A 232 2.70 -3.39 0.28
CA ALA A 232 1.75 -3.31 1.39
C ALA A 232 0.58 -2.36 1.11
N ILE A 233 0.83 -1.25 0.42
CA ILE A 233 -0.17 -0.20 0.12
C ILE A 233 -0.53 -0.10 -1.37
N GLY A 234 -0.14 -1.08 -2.18
CA GLY A 234 -0.36 -1.08 -3.62
C GLY A 234 -1.84 -1.10 -4.06
N ASP A 235 -2.77 -1.34 -3.13
CA ASP A 235 -4.23 -1.26 -3.36
C ASP A 235 -4.89 -0.05 -2.69
N LEU A 236 -4.10 0.83 -2.05
CA LEU A 236 -4.55 2.14 -1.56
C LEU A 236 -4.30 3.20 -2.61
N ASN A 237 -5.31 3.99 -2.95
CA ASN A 237 -5.10 5.19 -3.73
C ASN A 237 -4.44 6.30 -2.87
N LYS A 238 -3.93 7.36 -3.51
CA LYS A 238 -3.17 8.40 -2.81
C LYS A 238 -3.99 9.12 -1.73
N THR A 239 -5.27 9.33 -1.94
CA THR A 239 -6.14 9.99 -0.95
C THR A 239 -6.35 9.09 0.28
N GLU A 240 -6.52 7.78 0.10
CA GLU A 240 -6.59 6.81 1.21
C GLU A 240 -5.28 6.76 2.01
N VAL A 241 -4.12 6.88 1.34
CA VAL A 241 -2.82 6.99 2.04
C VAL A 241 -2.78 8.20 2.96
N TYR A 242 -3.25 9.37 2.48
CA TYR A 242 -3.33 10.58 3.32
C TYR A 242 -4.32 10.43 4.48
N GLU A 243 -5.51 9.88 4.22
CA GLU A 243 -6.54 9.68 5.24
C GLU A 243 -6.06 8.73 6.34
N LEU A 244 -5.45 7.61 5.97
CA LEU A 244 -4.93 6.64 6.93
C LEU A 244 -3.74 7.22 7.73
N SER A 245 -2.87 7.98 7.09
CA SER A 245 -1.76 8.66 7.77
C SER A 245 -2.23 9.70 8.78
N LYS A 246 -3.27 10.47 8.44
CA LYS A 246 -3.92 11.41 9.37
C LYS A 246 -4.59 10.68 10.54
N TRP A 247 -5.23 9.54 10.27
CA TRP A 247 -5.84 8.71 11.29
C TRP A 247 -4.81 8.15 12.29
N ILE A 248 -3.67 7.68 11.83
CA ILE A 248 -2.55 7.23 12.69
C ILE A 248 -2.13 8.33 13.68
N ASN A 249 -2.16 9.57 13.24
CA ASN A 249 -1.75 10.72 14.05
C ASN A 249 -2.84 11.29 14.99
N GLN A 250 -4.06 10.74 15.01
CA GLN A 250 -5.17 11.31 15.79
C GLN A 250 -4.88 11.44 17.29
N ASN A 251 -4.21 10.45 17.87
CA ASN A 251 -3.94 10.41 19.31
C ASN A 251 -2.51 10.86 19.66
N LYS A 252 -1.56 10.65 18.76
CA LYS A 252 -0.15 10.98 18.96
C LYS A 252 0.51 11.20 17.60
N GLU A 253 1.34 12.24 17.49
CA GLU A 253 2.14 12.46 16.29
C GLU A 253 3.21 11.38 16.14
N LEU A 254 2.93 10.37 15.30
CA LEU A 254 3.91 9.37 14.87
C LEU A 254 4.57 9.82 13.57
N ILE A 255 3.78 10.12 12.54
CA ILE A 255 4.24 10.64 11.26
C ILE A 255 4.44 12.15 11.41
N PRO A 256 5.65 12.69 11.18
CA PRO A 256 5.89 14.14 11.23
C PRO A 256 4.89 14.91 10.36
N LYS A 257 4.36 16.02 10.88
CA LYS A 257 3.33 16.83 10.19
C LYS A 257 3.77 17.29 8.81
N ASN A 258 5.06 17.61 8.64
CA ASN A 258 5.60 18.02 7.35
C ASN A 258 5.43 16.95 6.28
N ILE A 259 5.57 15.66 6.62
CA ILE A 259 5.35 14.54 5.69
C ILE A 259 3.92 14.54 5.13
N ILE A 260 2.94 14.90 5.99
CA ILE A 260 1.52 14.92 5.61
C ILE A 260 1.16 16.19 4.83
N SER A 261 1.82 17.33 5.12
CA SER A 261 1.46 18.63 4.57
C SER A 261 2.23 19.04 3.32
N LYS A 262 3.38 18.44 3.06
CA LYS A 262 4.19 18.80 1.86
C LYS A 262 3.56 18.24 0.58
N GLU A 263 3.79 18.95 -0.52
CA GLU A 263 3.39 18.48 -1.85
C GLU A 263 4.10 17.16 -2.21
N PRO A 264 3.38 16.22 -2.84
CA PRO A 264 3.97 14.97 -3.31
C PRO A 264 5.09 15.22 -4.33
N SER A 265 6.23 14.55 -4.13
CA SER A 265 7.37 14.63 -5.04
C SER A 265 8.25 13.40 -4.91
N ALA A 266 8.77 12.92 -6.03
CA ALA A 266 9.76 11.86 -6.06
C ALA A 266 11.19 12.36 -5.74
N GLU A 267 11.45 13.67 -5.73
CA GLU A 267 12.74 14.31 -5.46
C GLU A 267 13.92 13.71 -6.29
N LEU A 268 13.67 13.44 -7.56
CA LEU A 268 14.66 12.88 -8.52
C LEU A 268 15.26 13.93 -9.44
N ALA A 269 14.69 15.13 -9.48
CA ALA A 269 15.11 16.27 -10.26
C ALA A 269 14.95 17.57 -9.44
N PRO A 270 15.61 18.69 -9.84
CA PRO A 270 15.48 19.97 -9.16
C PRO A 270 14.01 20.45 -9.14
N ASN A 271 13.51 20.86 -7.98
CA ASN A 271 12.16 21.42 -7.81
C ASN A 271 11.02 20.54 -8.37
N GLN A 272 11.22 19.24 -8.40
CA GLN A 272 10.24 18.29 -8.89
C GLN A 272 9.02 18.24 -7.99
N VAL A 273 7.83 18.27 -8.60
CA VAL A 273 6.52 18.00 -7.99
C VAL A 273 5.85 16.94 -8.85
N ASP A 274 5.06 16.06 -8.24
CA ASP A 274 4.35 15.05 -8.99
C ASP A 274 3.36 15.70 -9.98
N PRO A 275 3.29 15.24 -11.24
CA PRO A 275 2.52 15.89 -12.30
C PRO A 275 1.02 15.60 -12.21
N PHE A 276 0.50 15.30 -11.03
CA PHE A 276 -0.88 14.83 -10.82
C PHE A 276 -1.56 15.58 -9.70
N ASP A 277 -2.81 15.99 -9.93
CA ASP A 277 -3.74 16.30 -8.86
C ASP A 277 -4.36 14.97 -8.35
N TYR A 278 -3.83 14.48 -7.25
CA TYR A 278 -4.23 13.20 -6.70
C TYR A 278 -5.67 13.17 -6.18
N GLU A 279 -6.22 14.30 -5.75
CA GLU A 279 -7.61 14.39 -5.29
C GLU A 279 -8.59 14.17 -6.46
N LEU A 280 -8.25 14.69 -7.63
CA LEU A 280 -9.04 14.49 -8.84
C LEU A 280 -8.81 13.11 -9.47
N ILE A 281 -7.56 12.64 -9.52
CA ILE A 281 -7.20 11.45 -10.29
C ILE A 281 -7.50 10.15 -9.53
N SER A 282 -7.31 10.11 -8.21
CA SER A 282 -7.49 8.87 -7.44
C SER A 282 -8.89 8.26 -7.58
N PRO A 283 -9.99 9.03 -7.48
CA PRO A 283 -11.34 8.49 -7.68
C PRO A 283 -11.56 7.98 -9.11
N ILE A 284 -10.99 8.63 -10.12
CA ILE A 284 -11.12 8.20 -11.53
C ILE A 284 -10.37 6.89 -11.74
N VAL A 285 -9.17 6.75 -11.17
CA VAL A 285 -8.40 5.49 -11.21
C VAL A 285 -9.23 4.35 -10.62
N ASP A 286 -9.88 4.54 -9.47
CA ASP A 286 -10.73 3.53 -8.86
C ASP A 286 -11.93 3.16 -9.75
N LYS A 287 -12.62 4.13 -10.32
CA LYS A 287 -13.72 3.86 -11.29
C LYS A 287 -13.24 3.00 -12.46
N ILE A 288 -12.09 3.34 -13.06
CA ILE A 288 -11.50 2.57 -14.17
C ILE A 288 -11.13 1.16 -13.73
N VAL A 289 -10.51 1.01 -12.55
CA VAL A 289 -10.07 -0.29 -12.02
C VAL A 289 -11.25 -1.16 -11.67
N PHE A 290 -12.33 -0.61 -11.12
CA PHE A 290 -13.55 -1.34 -10.76
C PHE A 290 -14.39 -1.72 -11.97
N GLY A 291 -14.24 -1.01 -13.10
CA GLY A 291 -14.98 -1.24 -14.32
C GLY A 291 -16.30 -0.43 -14.39
N ASP A 292 -16.38 0.64 -13.61
CA ASP A 292 -17.51 1.57 -13.65
C ASP A 292 -17.34 2.51 -14.87
N SER A 293 -17.97 2.17 -16.00
CA SER A 293 -17.70 2.77 -17.32
C SER A 293 -18.71 3.84 -17.78
N ASN A 294 -19.50 4.40 -16.88
CA ASN A 294 -20.55 5.35 -17.27
C ASN A 294 -20.03 6.77 -17.57
N GLU A 295 -18.77 7.07 -17.31
CA GLU A 295 -18.15 8.36 -17.64
C GLU A 295 -17.16 8.16 -18.78
N LEU A 296 -17.39 8.84 -19.91
CA LEU A 296 -16.52 8.81 -21.10
C LEU A 296 -15.95 10.20 -21.40
N ASP A 297 -15.62 10.98 -20.37
CA ASP A 297 -14.94 12.23 -20.60
C ASP A 297 -13.48 12.01 -21.08
N GLN A 298 -12.89 13.05 -21.64
CA GLN A 298 -11.55 12.99 -22.22
C GLN A 298 -10.48 12.63 -21.19
N GLN A 299 -10.65 13.05 -19.94
CA GLN A 299 -9.72 12.76 -18.84
C GLN A 299 -9.78 11.28 -18.48
N PHE A 300 -10.99 10.71 -18.33
CA PHE A 300 -11.19 9.28 -18.06
C PHE A 300 -10.56 8.41 -19.15
N LEU A 301 -10.79 8.74 -20.43
CA LEU A 301 -10.23 7.99 -21.56
C LEU A 301 -8.70 8.06 -21.60
N SER A 302 -8.13 9.24 -21.34
CA SER A 302 -6.68 9.44 -21.28
C SER A 302 -6.05 8.61 -20.16
N LEU A 303 -6.64 8.62 -18.95
CA LEU A 303 -6.16 7.83 -17.82
C LEU A 303 -6.32 6.33 -18.07
N LYS A 304 -7.46 5.89 -18.64
CA LYS A 304 -7.69 4.49 -19.03
C LYS A 304 -6.62 3.99 -19.99
N LYS A 305 -6.29 4.78 -21.01
CA LYS A 305 -5.21 4.48 -21.96
C LYS A 305 -3.86 4.37 -21.26
N LYS A 306 -3.53 5.32 -20.37
CA LYS A 306 -2.29 5.32 -19.59
C LYS A 306 -2.19 4.09 -18.68
N ILE A 307 -3.28 3.71 -18.01
CA ILE A 307 -3.37 2.51 -17.18
C ILE A 307 -3.11 1.25 -18.03
N ASN A 308 -3.71 1.15 -19.22
CA ASN A 308 -3.57 -0.02 -20.08
C ASN A 308 -2.13 -0.17 -20.60
N ILE A 309 -1.50 0.90 -21.06
CA ILE A 309 -0.12 0.89 -21.59
C ILE A 309 0.88 0.45 -20.50
N ASN A 310 0.64 0.81 -19.25
CA ASN A 310 1.53 0.50 -18.13
C ASN A 310 1.29 -0.89 -17.49
N GLU A 311 0.46 -1.74 -18.07
CA GLU A 311 0.27 -3.11 -17.57
C GLU A 311 1.58 -3.91 -17.49
N HIS A 312 2.50 -3.70 -18.43
CA HIS A 312 3.80 -4.38 -18.44
C HIS A 312 4.62 -4.10 -17.16
N LYS A 313 4.51 -2.90 -16.57
CA LYS A 313 5.17 -2.57 -15.31
C LYS A 313 4.52 -3.34 -14.16
N ARG A 314 3.19 -3.32 -14.07
CA ARG A 314 2.44 -4.01 -13.01
C ARG A 314 2.64 -5.52 -12.99
N ARG A 315 2.99 -6.14 -14.13
CA ARG A 315 3.35 -7.57 -14.20
C ARG A 315 4.62 -7.92 -13.45
N GLN A 316 5.43 -6.94 -13.13
CA GLN A 316 6.69 -7.08 -12.41
C GLN A 316 6.65 -6.44 -11.02
N ALA A 317 5.50 -5.96 -10.59
CA ALA A 317 5.29 -5.48 -9.23
C ALA A 317 5.26 -6.65 -8.24
N ALA A 318 5.67 -6.37 -7.00
CA ALA A 318 5.48 -7.29 -5.87
C ALA A 318 3.99 -7.60 -5.65
N PRO A 319 3.65 -8.75 -5.03
CA PRO A 319 2.27 -9.05 -4.63
C PRO A 319 1.66 -7.91 -3.83
N VAL A 320 0.41 -7.55 -4.14
CA VAL A 320 -0.30 -6.41 -3.55
C VAL A 320 -1.34 -6.92 -2.56
N LEU A 321 -1.32 -6.44 -1.31
CA LEU A 321 -2.37 -6.74 -0.34
C LEU A 321 -3.69 -6.12 -0.81
N ARG A 322 -4.71 -6.98 -0.97
CA ARG A 322 -6.01 -6.58 -1.50
C ARG A 322 -6.96 -6.13 -0.39
N VAL A 323 -7.27 -4.85 -0.35
CA VAL A 323 -8.21 -4.24 0.62
C VAL A 323 -9.42 -3.60 -0.05
N SER A 324 -9.34 -3.28 -1.34
CA SER A 324 -10.44 -2.74 -2.14
C SER A 324 -11.27 -3.85 -2.83
N LYS A 325 -12.28 -3.46 -3.58
CA LYS A 325 -13.08 -4.37 -4.41
C LYS A 325 -12.23 -5.08 -5.47
N LYS A 326 -11.21 -4.39 -6.01
CA LYS A 326 -10.37 -4.89 -7.09
C LYS A 326 -8.98 -4.26 -7.03
N ALA A 327 -7.98 -5.06 -6.71
CA ALA A 327 -6.57 -4.68 -6.73
C ALA A 327 -5.92 -5.01 -8.07
N PHE A 328 -4.76 -4.41 -8.34
CA PHE A 328 -3.86 -4.89 -9.38
C PHE A 328 -3.27 -6.26 -8.99
N GLY A 329 -2.72 -6.99 -9.96
CA GLY A 329 -2.23 -8.34 -9.74
C GLY A 329 -3.23 -9.40 -10.20
N ILE A 330 -3.46 -10.46 -9.41
CA ILE A 330 -4.36 -11.57 -9.80
C ILE A 330 -5.80 -11.09 -10.02
N GLY A 331 -6.25 -10.10 -9.24
CA GLY A 331 -7.61 -9.56 -9.36
C GLY A 331 -7.88 -8.74 -10.63
N ARG A 332 -6.84 -8.19 -11.25
CA ARG A 332 -6.93 -7.39 -12.48
C ARG A 332 -5.66 -7.54 -13.32
N ARG A 333 -5.77 -8.37 -14.34
CA ARG A 333 -4.76 -8.51 -15.39
C ARG A 333 -5.39 -8.27 -16.75
N ILE A 334 -4.77 -7.43 -17.57
CA ILE A 334 -5.16 -7.22 -18.96
C ILE A 334 -4.04 -7.70 -19.89
N PRO A 335 -4.32 -8.08 -21.14
CA PRO A 335 -3.26 -8.42 -22.09
C PRO A 335 -2.31 -7.25 -22.29
N ILE A 336 -1.00 -7.50 -22.25
CA ILE A 336 0.03 -6.49 -22.55
C ILE A 336 0.04 -6.20 -24.05
N VAL A 337 0.04 -7.27 -24.85
CA VAL A 337 0.07 -7.19 -26.32
C VAL A 337 -1.35 -7.23 -26.85
N ASN A 338 -1.95 -6.09 -26.99
CA ASN A 338 -3.27 -5.93 -27.60
C ASN A 338 -3.41 -4.53 -28.20
N HIS A 339 -4.28 -4.38 -29.18
CA HIS A 339 -4.67 -3.08 -29.76
C HIS A 339 -6.05 -2.62 -29.30
N PHE A 340 -6.63 -3.27 -28.30
CA PHE A 340 -7.93 -2.93 -27.74
C PHE A 340 -7.81 -1.74 -26.80
N HIS A 341 -7.94 -0.54 -27.38
CA HIS A 341 -7.84 0.74 -26.67
C HIS A 341 -9.16 1.50 -26.57
N GLU A 342 -10.27 0.86 -26.96
CA GLU A 342 -11.62 1.41 -26.97
C GLU A 342 -12.40 1.13 -25.67
#